data_802f7d585b6e1936b012853e47cace15
#
_entry.id   802f7d585b6e1936b012853e47cace15
#
_cell.length_a   1.000
_cell.length_b   1.000
_cell.length_c   1.000
_cell.angle_alpha   90.00
_cell.angle_beta   90.00
_cell.angle_gamma   90.00
#
_symmetry.space_group_name_H-M   'P 1'
#
loop_
_entity.id
_entity.type
_entity.pdbx_description
1 polymer ?
#
loop_
_entity_poly.entity_id
_entity_poly.type
_entity_poly.pdbx_seq_one_letter_code
_entity_poly.pdbx_strand_id
1 'polypeptide(L)'
;MTFKIGVDALPDFPKDSTDRNRTSPFAFTGNRFEFRMVGSSENIACPNHMLNTIVASELSDIADKMEKVPADQFKDELKKLLAEIVKEHKRVIFNGDGYSDAWVEEAAKRGLPNYKTTADCVPHYADEKNVKLFEKFGIFSKAEIEARVEILLESYSKTINIEALTMIDMAKKKYIPACLTYSKELADAIAVKKSIDVCSCVEKDLVKKVTDETEKAYDAVQKLEEVTAVAAAKTCMQEMANAYRDTVLPVMDELRKAVDALEVLLPSTMWPVPAYSEMIFNV
;
A
#
# COMPACT_ATOMS: atom_id res chain seq x y z
N MET A 1 -8.87 -23.72 21.54
CA MET A 1 -10.19 -24.17 22.10
C MET A 1 -10.72 -25.28 21.21
N THR A 2 -11.30 -26.32 21.78
CA THR A 2 -11.91 -27.42 21.04
C THR A 2 -13.42 -27.27 21.07
N PHE A 3 -14.07 -27.43 19.94
CA PHE A 3 -15.53 -27.44 19.85
C PHE A 3 -16.03 -28.85 20.09
N LYS A 4 -16.81 -29.04 21.16
CA LYS A 4 -17.41 -30.34 21.52
C LYS A 4 -18.88 -30.29 21.24
N ILE A 5 -19.37 -31.17 20.40
CA ILE A 5 -20.77 -31.23 20.00
C ILE A 5 -21.58 -32.06 21.01
N GLY A 6 -20.89 -32.77 21.92
CA GLY A 6 -21.54 -33.60 22.96
C GLY A 6 -22.17 -34.91 22.44
N VAL A 7 -21.74 -35.37 21.29
CA VAL A 7 -22.17 -36.64 20.70
C VAL A 7 -20.96 -37.50 20.41
N ASP A 8 -20.86 -38.67 20.98
CA ASP A 8 -19.69 -39.57 20.89
C ASP A 8 -19.36 -40.02 19.47
N ALA A 9 -20.29 -39.88 18.53
CA ALA A 9 -20.12 -40.27 17.13
C ALA A 9 -19.35 -39.22 16.28
N LEU A 10 -19.11 -38.02 16.79
CA LEU A 10 -18.39 -36.97 16.08
C LEU A 10 -17.08 -36.65 16.77
N PRO A 11 -15.96 -36.58 16.01
CA PRO A 11 -14.69 -36.21 16.60
C PRO A 11 -14.68 -34.74 17.09
N ASP A 12 -13.86 -34.48 18.09
CA ASP A 12 -13.61 -33.11 18.57
C ASP A 12 -12.93 -32.29 17.46
N PHE A 13 -13.44 -31.12 17.16
CA PHE A 13 -12.87 -30.21 16.19
C PHE A 13 -12.14 -29.03 16.88
N PRO A 14 -11.01 -28.56 16.37
CA PRO A 14 -10.44 -27.29 16.81
C PRO A 14 -11.46 -26.18 16.49
N LYS A 15 -11.78 -25.36 17.49
CA LYS A 15 -12.61 -24.17 17.26
C LYS A 15 -11.78 -23.16 16.48
N ASP A 16 -12.19 -22.88 15.25
CA ASP A 16 -11.61 -21.80 14.48
C ASP A 16 -12.02 -20.46 15.11
N SER A 17 -11.02 -19.73 15.58
CA SER A 17 -11.19 -18.39 16.14
C SER A 17 -10.59 -17.31 15.21
N THR A 18 -10.16 -17.69 14.02
CA THR A 18 -9.60 -16.75 13.04
C THR A 18 -10.70 -15.86 12.47
N ASP A 19 -10.47 -14.57 12.49
CA ASP A 19 -11.31 -13.62 11.80
C ASP A 19 -11.16 -13.82 10.29
N ARG A 20 -12.25 -14.11 9.63
CA ARG A 20 -12.34 -14.28 8.18
C ARG A 20 -11.75 -13.09 7.41
N ASN A 21 -11.84 -11.88 7.96
CA ASN A 21 -11.32 -10.66 7.34
C ASN A 21 -9.79 -10.51 7.43
N ARG A 22 -9.14 -11.35 8.25
CA ARG A 22 -7.68 -11.36 8.45
C ARG A 22 -6.99 -12.53 7.77
N THR A 23 -7.66 -13.18 6.84
CA THR A 23 -7.09 -14.27 6.05
C THR A 23 -6.39 -13.74 4.79
N SER A 24 -5.83 -14.66 4.01
CA SER A 24 -5.16 -14.39 2.73
C SER A 24 -5.91 -13.39 1.83
N PRO A 25 -5.22 -12.56 1.03
CA PRO A 25 -5.84 -11.75 -0.02
C PRO A 25 -6.56 -12.58 -1.09
N PHE A 26 -6.25 -13.89 -1.18
CA PHE A 26 -6.96 -14.86 -2.02
C PHE A 26 -7.50 -15.98 -1.14
N ALA A 27 -8.57 -15.67 -0.40
CA ALA A 27 -9.11 -16.54 0.64
C ALA A 27 -10.06 -17.57 0.07
N PHE A 28 -9.96 -18.83 0.59
CA PHE A 28 -10.97 -19.87 0.36
C PHE A 28 -12.11 -19.73 1.38
N THR A 29 -13.34 -19.55 0.91
CA THR A 29 -14.51 -19.30 1.75
C THR A 29 -15.55 -20.40 1.67
N GLY A 30 -15.11 -21.64 1.63
CA GLY A 30 -15.93 -22.86 1.65
C GLY A 30 -16.14 -23.49 0.28
N ASN A 31 -16.76 -22.83 -0.66
CA ASN A 31 -17.01 -23.32 -2.02
C ASN A 31 -16.50 -22.40 -3.14
N ARG A 32 -15.80 -21.34 -2.77
CA ARG A 32 -15.24 -20.34 -3.69
C ARG A 32 -13.98 -19.72 -3.12
N PHE A 33 -13.20 -19.08 -4.00
CA PHE A 33 -12.14 -18.16 -3.61
C PHE A 33 -12.63 -16.73 -3.73
N GLU A 34 -12.20 -15.89 -2.80
CA GLU A 34 -12.45 -14.45 -2.82
C GLU A 34 -11.13 -13.74 -2.99
N PHE A 35 -11.00 -12.92 -4.06
CA PHE A 35 -9.91 -11.97 -4.16
C PHE A 35 -10.28 -10.73 -3.35
N ARG A 36 -9.44 -10.41 -2.37
CA ARG A 36 -9.56 -9.26 -1.50
C ARG A 36 -8.43 -8.30 -1.77
N MET A 37 -8.43 -7.11 -1.22
CA MET A 37 -7.37 -6.11 -1.41
C MET A 37 -7.29 -5.54 -2.84
N VAL A 38 -8.43 -5.31 -3.45
CA VAL A 38 -8.51 -4.52 -4.67
C VAL A 38 -8.28 -3.06 -4.30
N GLY A 39 -7.33 -2.37 -4.95
CA GLY A 39 -7.13 -0.93 -4.78
C GLY A 39 -8.36 -0.15 -5.22
N SER A 40 -8.74 0.89 -4.49
CA SER A 40 -9.97 1.66 -4.76
C SER A 40 -9.94 2.41 -6.09
N SER A 41 -8.77 2.75 -6.60
CA SER A 41 -8.53 3.44 -7.87
C SER A 41 -8.06 2.53 -9.01
N GLU A 42 -7.90 1.22 -8.73
CA GLU A 42 -7.38 0.25 -9.69
C GLU A 42 -8.50 -0.59 -10.31
N ASN A 43 -8.29 -1.11 -11.52
CA ASN A 43 -9.20 -2.09 -12.10
C ASN A 43 -8.74 -3.52 -11.80
N ILE A 44 -9.69 -4.45 -11.83
CA ILE A 44 -9.45 -5.86 -11.50
C ILE A 44 -8.89 -6.70 -12.67
N ALA A 45 -8.58 -6.12 -13.82
CA ALA A 45 -8.14 -6.87 -14.99
C ALA A 45 -6.83 -7.61 -14.73
N CYS A 46 -5.85 -6.92 -14.11
CA CYS A 46 -4.54 -7.52 -13.81
C CYS A 46 -4.66 -8.71 -12.85
N PRO A 47 -5.26 -8.60 -11.65
CA PRO A 47 -5.45 -9.77 -10.79
C PRO A 47 -6.26 -10.89 -11.46
N ASN A 48 -7.28 -10.57 -12.25
CA ASN A 48 -8.09 -11.58 -12.92
C ASN A 48 -7.29 -12.42 -13.91
N HIS A 49 -6.55 -11.81 -14.83
CA HIS A 49 -5.79 -12.60 -15.79
C HIS A 49 -4.64 -13.36 -15.14
N MET A 50 -3.99 -12.80 -14.11
CA MET A 50 -2.94 -13.50 -13.36
C MET A 50 -3.50 -14.74 -12.65
N LEU A 51 -4.54 -14.58 -11.85
CA LEU A 51 -5.13 -15.68 -11.09
C LEU A 51 -5.71 -16.77 -12.00
N ASN A 52 -6.41 -16.39 -13.07
CA ASN A 52 -6.94 -17.35 -14.02
C ASN A 52 -5.82 -18.13 -14.73
N THR A 53 -4.72 -17.47 -15.08
CA THR A 53 -3.57 -18.15 -15.72
C THR A 53 -2.87 -19.10 -14.76
N ILE A 54 -2.70 -18.72 -13.49
CA ILE A 54 -2.14 -19.58 -12.45
C ILE A 54 -3.01 -20.83 -12.26
N VAL A 55 -4.33 -20.65 -12.11
CA VAL A 55 -5.27 -21.78 -11.93
C VAL A 55 -5.29 -22.67 -13.18
N ALA A 56 -5.28 -22.08 -14.38
CA ALA A 56 -5.23 -22.85 -15.62
C ALA A 56 -3.95 -23.69 -15.72
N SER A 57 -2.82 -23.16 -15.29
CA SER A 57 -1.55 -23.90 -15.26
C SER A 57 -1.61 -25.10 -14.32
N GLU A 58 -2.06 -24.89 -13.08
CA GLU A 58 -2.20 -25.98 -12.11
C GLU A 58 -3.18 -27.06 -12.56
N LEU A 59 -4.31 -26.68 -13.15
CA LEU A 59 -5.28 -27.61 -13.71
C LEU A 59 -4.71 -28.39 -14.89
N SER A 60 -3.91 -27.75 -15.75
CA SER A 60 -3.22 -28.44 -16.87
C SER A 60 -2.25 -29.49 -16.34
N ASP A 61 -1.44 -29.12 -15.34
CA ASP A 61 -0.43 -30.03 -14.78
C ASP A 61 -1.10 -31.21 -14.01
N ILE A 62 -2.24 -30.99 -13.37
CA ILE A 62 -3.07 -32.04 -12.77
C ILE A 62 -3.67 -32.94 -13.85
N ALA A 63 -4.22 -32.36 -14.92
CA ALA A 63 -4.81 -33.11 -16.03
C ALA A 63 -3.77 -34.02 -16.71
N ASP A 64 -2.59 -33.49 -17.01
CA ASP A 64 -1.49 -34.26 -17.62
C ASP A 64 -1.09 -35.51 -16.83
N LYS A 65 -1.20 -35.44 -15.48
CA LYS A 65 -0.94 -36.57 -14.58
C LYS A 65 -2.13 -37.55 -14.58
N MET A 66 -3.35 -37.03 -14.50
CA MET A 66 -4.56 -37.83 -14.28
C MET A 66 -5.10 -38.49 -15.57
N GLU A 67 -4.88 -37.92 -16.76
CA GLU A 67 -5.29 -38.52 -18.03
C GLU A 67 -4.66 -39.90 -18.33
N LYS A 68 -3.50 -40.17 -17.71
CA LYS A 68 -2.77 -41.44 -17.87
C LYS A 68 -3.24 -42.52 -16.90
N VAL A 69 -4.16 -42.18 -15.98
CA VAL A 69 -4.61 -43.08 -14.90
C VAL A 69 -5.83 -43.87 -15.37
N PRO A 70 -5.84 -45.20 -15.21
CA PRO A 70 -7.00 -46.03 -15.49
C PRO A 70 -8.22 -45.62 -14.68
N ALA A 71 -9.43 -45.72 -15.25
CA ALA A 71 -10.65 -45.23 -14.63
C ALA A 71 -10.98 -45.90 -13.27
N ASP A 72 -10.61 -47.14 -13.10
CA ASP A 72 -10.77 -47.88 -11.86
C ASP A 72 -9.84 -47.43 -10.72
N GLN A 73 -8.69 -46.83 -11.06
CA GLN A 73 -7.69 -46.36 -10.10
C GLN A 73 -7.78 -44.84 -9.88
N PHE A 74 -8.60 -44.11 -10.68
CA PHE A 74 -8.66 -42.67 -10.71
C PHE A 74 -8.82 -42.02 -9.32
N LYS A 75 -9.75 -42.52 -8.50
CA LYS A 75 -10.00 -41.94 -7.16
C LYS A 75 -8.84 -42.06 -6.22
N ASP A 76 -8.12 -43.18 -6.26
CA ASP A 76 -6.99 -43.39 -5.34
C ASP A 76 -5.76 -42.65 -5.77
N GLU A 77 -5.48 -42.56 -7.07
CA GLU A 77 -4.39 -41.72 -7.58
C GLU A 77 -4.66 -40.24 -7.38
N LEU A 78 -5.90 -39.77 -7.55
CA LEU A 78 -6.28 -38.39 -7.23
C LEU A 78 -6.04 -38.06 -5.75
N LYS A 79 -6.39 -38.95 -4.82
CA LYS A 79 -6.11 -38.74 -3.39
C LYS A 79 -4.61 -38.63 -3.10
N LYS A 80 -3.79 -39.48 -3.74
CA LYS A 80 -2.32 -39.43 -3.59
C LYS A 80 -1.80 -38.10 -4.12
N LEU A 81 -2.20 -37.70 -5.32
CA LEU A 81 -1.78 -36.44 -5.94
C LEU A 81 -2.16 -35.24 -5.07
N LEU A 82 -3.38 -35.18 -4.55
CA LEU A 82 -3.82 -34.09 -3.66
C LEU A 82 -3.00 -34.06 -2.36
N ALA A 83 -2.67 -35.22 -1.78
CA ALA A 83 -1.85 -35.30 -0.58
C ALA A 83 -0.40 -34.80 -0.85
N GLU A 84 0.15 -35.08 -2.03
CA GLU A 84 1.45 -34.58 -2.45
C GLU A 84 1.44 -33.07 -2.62
N ILE A 85 0.44 -32.51 -3.33
CA ILE A 85 0.27 -31.07 -3.55
C ILE A 85 0.16 -30.34 -2.20
N VAL A 86 -0.69 -30.81 -1.28
CA VAL A 86 -0.84 -30.19 0.04
C VAL A 86 0.47 -30.25 0.83
N LYS A 87 1.22 -31.35 0.75
CA LYS A 87 2.50 -31.51 1.44
C LYS A 87 3.56 -30.55 0.88
N GLU A 88 3.63 -30.42 -0.44
CA GLU A 88 4.60 -29.55 -1.13
C GLU A 88 4.33 -28.07 -0.84
N HIS A 89 3.08 -27.64 -0.92
CA HIS A 89 2.66 -26.25 -0.77
C HIS A 89 2.29 -25.84 0.65
N LYS A 90 2.48 -26.71 1.63
CA LYS A 90 2.19 -26.47 3.05
C LYS A 90 2.81 -25.17 3.60
N ARG A 91 3.91 -24.70 3.03
CA ARG A 91 4.59 -23.48 3.45
C ARG A 91 3.74 -22.20 3.34
N VAL A 92 2.69 -22.18 2.51
CA VAL A 92 1.80 -21.02 2.36
C VAL A 92 0.69 -20.99 3.40
N ILE A 93 0.49 -22.07 4.16
CA ILE A 93 -0.58 -22.18 5.16
C ILE A 93 -0.10 -21.54 6.46
N PHE A 94 -0.82 -20.52 6.91
CA PHE A 94 -0.59 -19.84 8.17
C PHE A 94 -1.90 -19.70 8.94
N ASN A 95 -1.91 -20.20 10.18
CA ASN A 95 -3.06 -20.15 11.09
C ASN A 95 -2.78 -19.11 12.19
N GLY A 96 -2.91 -17.84 11.88
CA GLY A 96 -2.61 -16.76 12.80
C GLY A 96 -3.03 -15.41 12.23
N ASP A 97 -2.60 -14.33 12.89
CA ASP A 97 -2.84 -12.96 12.41
C ASP A 97 -1.88 -12.63 11.27
N GLY A 98 -2.40 -12.60 10.05
CA GLY A 98 -1.66 -12.28 8.83
C GLY A 98 -1.19 -10.82 8.72
N TYR A 99 -1.62 -9.94 9.63
CA TYR A 99 -1.18 -8.54 9.70
C TYR A 99 -0.03 -8.33 10.68
N SER A 100 0.33 -9.34 11.47
CA SER A 100 1.39 -9.23 12.46
C SER A 100 2.79 -9.28 11.86
N ASP A 101 3.75 -8.59 12.48
CA ASP A 101 5.17 -8.67 12.11
C ASP A 101 5.71 -10.11 12.23
N ALA A 102 5.18 -10.89 13.17
CA ALA A 102 5.51 -12.30 13.33
C ALA A 102 5.22 -13.13 12.07
N TRP A 103 4.15 -12.81 11.32
CA TRP A 103 3.89 -13.45 10.03
C TRP A 103 4.90 -13.02 8.97
N VAL A 104 5.27 -11.74 8.92
CA VAL A 104 6.27 -11.24 7.96
C VAL A 104 7.61 -11.97 8.14
N GLU A 105 8.05 -12.12 9.37
CA GLU A 105 9.28 -12.87 9.70
C GLU A 105 9.17 -14.34 9.34
N GLU A 106 8.06 -14.97 9.67
CA GLU A 106 7.83 -16.39 9.38
C GLU A 106 7.72 -16.65 7.88
N ALA A 107 7.04 -15.77 7.13
CA ALA A 107 6.93 -15.84 5.67
C ALA A 107 8.32 -15.76 5.00
N ALA A 108 9.17 -14.87 5.47
CA ALA A 108 10.55 -14.75 5.00
C ALA A 108 11.36 -16.04 5.25
N LYS A 109 11.23 -16.64 6.44
CA LYS A 109 11.88 -17.94 6.76
C LYS A 109 11.41 -19.07 5.85
N ARG A 110 10.15 -19.01 5.41
CA ARG A 110 9.56 -19.98 4.46
C ARG A 110 9.89 -19.69 2.99
N GLY A 111 10.65 -18.63 2.72
CA GLY A 111 11.01 -18.21 1.37
C GLY A 111 9.85 -17.62 0.56
N LEU A 112 8.86 -17.03 1.24
CA LEU A 112 7.78 -16.30 0.59
C LEU A 112 8.20 -14.84 0.39
N PRO A 113 8.08 -14.28 -0.83
CA PRO A 113 8.43 -12.89 -1.10
C PRO A 113 7.43 -11.94 -0.45
N ASN A 114 7.88 -10.73 -0.13
CA ASN A 114 7.05 -9.65 0.39
C ASN A 114 7.41 -8.34 -0.32
N TYR A 115 6.80 -8.10 -1.47
CA TYR A 115 6.98 -6.89 -2.26
C TYR A 115 5.97 -5.82 -1.81
N LYS A 116 6.44 -4.87 -1.01
CA LYS A 116 5.57 -3.88 -0.35
C LYS A 116 5.14 -2.72 -1.23
N THR A 117 5.86 -2.46 -2.32
CA THR A 117 5.61 -1.31 -3.18
C THR A 117 5.45 -1.72 -4.64
N THR A 118 4.82 -0.87 -5.44
CA THR A 118 4.71 -1.05 -6.89
C THR A 118 6.10 -1.16 -7.54
N ALA A 119 7.06 -0.34 -7.12
CA ALA A 119 8.42 -0.38 -7.63
C ALA A 119 9.14 -1.70 -7.34
N ASP A 120 8.81 -2.38 -6.23
CA ASP A 120 9.36 -3.70 -5.90
C ASP A 120 8.63 -4.82 -6.65
N CYS A 121 7.31 -4.75 -6.76
CA CYS A 121 6.47 -5.83 -7.27
C CYS A 121 6.49 -5.93 -8.80
N VAL A 122 6.35 -4.80 -9.49
CA VAL A 122 6.13 -4.74 -10.94
C VAL A 122 7.27 -5.40 -11.76
N PRO A 123 8.56 -5.25 -11.43
CA PRO A 123 9.62 -5.92 -12.18
C PRO A 123 9.49 -7.45 -12.25
N HIS A 124 8.97 -8.05 -11.18
CA HIS A 124 8.78 -9.50 -11.11
C HIS A 124 7.70 -10.03 -12.06
N TYR A 125 6.89 -9.13 -12.64
CA TYR A 125 5.96 -9.51 -13.70
C TYR A 125 6.70 -10.07 -14.93
N ALA A 126 7.89 -9.53 -15.23
CA ALA A 126 8.74 -9.97 -16.32
C ALA A 126 9.77 -11.07 -15.95
N ASP A 127 9.67 -11.66 -14.75
CA ASP A 127 10.50 -12.83 -14.41
C ASP A 127 10.30 -13.94 -15.42
N GLU A 128 11.38 -14.63 -15.79
CA GLU A 128 11.37 -15.66 -16.86
C GLU A 128 10.28 -16.73 -16.65
N LYS A 129 10.03 -17.13 -15.39
CA LYS A 129 8.97 -18.10 -15.07
C LYS A 129 7.57 -17.59 -15.43
N ASN A 130 7.32 -16.30 -15.23
CA ASN A 130 6.04 -15.66 -15.51
C ASN A 130 5.86 -15.44 -17.01
N VAL A 131 6.92 -15.01 -17.71
CA VAL A 131 6.93 -14.88 -19.16
C VAL A 131 6.59 -16.23 -19.81
N LYS A 132 7.30 -17.31 -19.44
CA LYS A 132 7.03 -18.66 -19.97
C LYS A 132 5.59 -19.13 -19.68
N LEU A 133 5.05 -18.77 -18.52
CA LEU A 133 3.68 -19.12 -18.16
C LEU A 133 2.67 -18.42 -19.08
N PHE A 134 2.80 -17.12 -19.29
CA PHE A 134 1.91 -16.37 -20.16
C PHE A 134 2.01 -16.78 -21.62
N GLU A 135 3.23 -17.05 -22.11
CA GLU A 135 3.45 -17.56 -23.48
C GLU A 135 2.86 -18.96 -23.68
N LYS A 136 3.00 -19.87 -22.67
CA LYS A 136 2.40 -21.22 -22.72
C LYS A 136 0.90 -21.19 -23.01
N PHE A 137 0.19 -20.22 -22.45
CA PHE A 137 -1.26 -20.07 -22.62
C PHE A 137 -1.66 -19.03 -23.67
N GLY A 138 -0.71 -18.44 -24.38
CA GLY A 138 -0.98 -17.44 -25.42
C GLY A 138 -1.64 -16.17 -24.89
N ILE A 139 -1.40 -15.82 -23.61
CA ILE A 139 -1.99 -14.65 -22.98
C ILE A 139 -1.22 -13.39 -23.36
N PHE A 140 0.12 -13.41 -23.17
CA PHE A 140 1.03 -12.33 -23.53
C PHE A 140 2.34 -12.89 -24.03
N SER A 141 2.93 -12.21 -25.02
CA SER A 141 4.32 -12.38 -25.40
C SER A 141 5.26 -11.67 -24.42
N LYS A 142 6.54 -12.03 -24.46
CA LYS A 142 7.57 -11.35 -23.66
C LYS A 142 7.58 -9.82 -23.90
N ALA A 143 7.49 -9.37 -25.14
CA ALA A 143 7.48 -7.94 -25.46
C ALA A 143 6.28 -7.20 -24.86
N GLU A 144 5.09 -7.83 -24.83
CA GLU A 144 3.91 -7.25 -24.22
C GLU A 144 4.03 -7.15 -22.71
N ILE A 145 4.67 -8.14 -22.06
CA ILE A 145 4.93 -8.12 -20.63
C ILE A 145 5.92 -7.01 -20.27
N GLU A 146 7.03 -6.90 -21.00
CA GLU A 146 8.03 -5.85 -20.82
C GLU A 146 7.42 -4.45 -20.98
N ALA A 147 6.63 -4.23 -22.01
CA ALA A 147 5.91 -2.98 -22.22
C ALA A 147 4.93 -2.66 -21.07
N ARG A 148 4.24 -3.67 -20.51
CA ARG A 148 3.36 -3.49 -19.37
C ARG A 148 4.12 -3.10 -18.11
N VAL A 149 5.29 -3.70 -17.86
CA VAL A 149 6.17 -3.32 -16.75
C VAL A 149 6.58 -1.85 -16.86
N GLU A 150 7.02 -1.41 -18.03
CA GLU A 150 7.38 -0.01 -18.26
C GLU A 150 6.21 0.94 -18.03
N ILE A 151 5.03 0.63 -18.58
CA ILE A 151 3.81 1.45 -18.42
C ILE A 151 3.39 1.55 -16.94
N LEU A 152 3.44 0.45 -16.19
CA LEU A 152 3.07 0.45 -14.78
C LEU A 152 4.03 1.27 -13.92
N LEU A 153 5.34 1.16 -14.16
CA LEU A 153 6.36 1.95 -13.46
C LEU A 153 6.28 3.43 -13.82
N GLU A 154 6.02 3.73 -15.10
CA GLU A 154 5.79 5.10 -15.57
C GLU A 154 4.55 5.71 -14.91
N SER A 155 3.43 4.98 -14.89
CA SER A 155 2.18 5.43 -14.28
C SER A 155 2.35 5.69 -12.78
N TYR A 156 3.04 4.80 -12.05
CA TYR A 156 3.40 4.98 -10.66
C TYR A 156 4.19 6.26 -10.44
N SER A 157 5.25 6.46 -11.21
CA SER A 157 6.12 7.63 -11.12
C SER A 157 5.39 8.93 -11.44
N LYS A 158 4.57 8.93 -12.49
CA LYS A 158 3.75 10.09 -12.89
C LYS A 158 2.73 10.48 -11.81
N THR A 159 2.07 9.51 -11.20
CA THR A 159 1.10 9.77 -10.13
C THR A 159 1.78 10.46 -8.95
N ILE A 160 2.87 9.91 -8.44
CA ILE A 160 3.61 10.52 -7.31
C ILE A 160 4.15 11.90 -7.69
N ASN A 161 4.63 12.07 -8.93
CA ASN A 161 5.10 13.37 -9.40
C ASN A 161 4.00 14.42 -9.36
N ILE A 162 2.80 14.09 -9.84
CA ILE A 162 1.64 15.01 -9.81
C ILE A 162 1.28 15.35 -8.36
N GLU A 163 1.24 14.37 -7.48
CA GLU A 163 0.96 14.56 -6.06
C GLU A 163 2.01 15.47 -5.39
N ALA A 164 3.30 15.22 -5.62
CA ALA A 164 4.40 16.03 -5.09
C ALA A 164 4.31 17.49 -5.57
N LEU A 165 4.11 17.70 -6.87
CA LEU A 165 3.96 19.06 -7.44
C LEU A 165 2.71 19.77 -6.89
N THR A 166 1.62 19.05 -6.66
CA THR A 166 0.41 19.59 -6.04
C THR A 166 0.67 20.00 -4.59
N MET A 167 1.35 19.17 -3.81
CA MET A 167 1.75 19.50 -2.42
C MET A 167 2.63 20.75 -2.37
N ILE A 168 3.61 20.86 -3.26
CA ILE A 168 4.48 22.05 -3.37
C ILE A 168 3.65 23.29 -3.67
N ASP A 169 2.76 23.22 -4.66
CA ASP A 169 1.89 24.34 -5.06
C ASP A 169 0.97 24.79 -3.91
N MET A 170 0.34 23.85 -3.23
CA MET A 170 -0.54 24.13 -2.09
C MET A 170 0.25 24.73 -0.91
N ALA A 171 1.41 24.18 -0.60
CA ALA A 171 2.24 24.69 0.50
C ALA A 171 2.70 26.13 0.24
N LYS A 172 3.20 26.42 -0.97
CA LYS A 172 3.68 27.73 -1.35
C LYS A 172 2.59 28.79 -1.47
N LYS A 173 1.41 28.41 -2.01
CA LYS A 173 0.36 29.39 -2.33
C LYS A 173 -0.72 29.50 -1.27
N LYS A 174 -0.87 28.52 -0.41
CA LYS A 174 -1.97 28.47 0.57
C LYS A 174 -1.47 28.37 2.00
N TYR A 175 -0.78 27.28 2.38
CA TYR A 175 -0.48 26.99 3.79
C TYR A 175 0.54 27.96 4.37
N ILE A 176 1.71 28.11 3.76
CA ILE A 176 2.76 29.02 4.26
C ILE A 176 2.25 30.48 4.33
N PRO A 177 1.57 31.05 3.31
CA PRO A 177 1.01 32.40 3.41
C PRO A 177 0.00 32.57 4.53
N ALA A 178 -0.87 31.57 4.78
CA ALA A 178 -1.84 31.63 5.88
C ALA A 178 -1.12 31.65 7.24
N CYS A 179 -0.10 30.82 7.42
CA CYS A 179 0.73 30.79 8.65
C CYS A 179 1.46 32.10 8.90
N LEU A 180 2.04 32.71 7.86
CA LEU A 180 2.72 34.01 7.96
C LEU A 180 1.73 35.12 8.34
N THR A 181 0.48 35.06 7.81
CA THR A 181 -0.57 36.01 8.17
C THR A 181 -0.96 35.88 9.63
N TYR A 182 -1.18 34.66 10.11
CA TYR A 182 -1.51 34.42 11.51
C TYR A 182 -0.36 34.77 12.48
N SER A 183 0.87 34.45 12.09
CA SER A 183 2.07 34.87 12.88
C SER A 183 2.16 36.38 13.03
N LYS A 184 1.82 37.13 11.97
CA LYS A 184 1.75 38.59 12.03
C LYS A 184 0.69 39.07 13.01
N GLU A 185 -0.53 38.53 12.94
CA GLU A 185 -1.62 38.91 13.88
C GLU A 185 -1.24 38.65 15.34
N LEU A 186 -0.59 37.51 15.62
CA LEU A 186 -0.08 37.21 16.96
C LEU A 186 1.02 38.19 17.40
N ALA A 187 1.93 38.56 16.49
CA ALA A 187 3.00 39.54 16.78
C ALA A 187 2.43 40.93 17.06
N ASP A 188 1.42 41.37 16.29
CA ASP A 188 0.72 42.64 16.52
C ASP A 188 -0.01 42.62 17.88
N ALA A 189 -0.69 41.54 18.23
CA ALA A 189 -1.32 41.37 19.53
C ALA A 189 -0.32 41.44 20.71
N ILE A 190 0.86 40.82 20.55
CA ILE A 190 1.96 40.89 21.53
C ILE A 190 2.42 42.34 21.73
N ALA A 191 2.61 43.08 20.64
CA ALA A 191 3.02 44.47 20.68
C ALA A 191 1.99 45.38 21.38
N VAL A 192 0.71 45.21 21.06
CA VAL A 192 -0.39 45.96 21.69
C VAL A 192 -0.48 45.64 23.19
N LYS A 193 -0.50 44.35 23.58
CA LYS A 193 -0.54 43.95 25.01
C LYS A 193 0.64 44.50 25.80
N LYS A 194 1.82 44.51 25.21
CA LYS A 194 3.01 45.10 25.84
C LYS A 194 2.85 46.60 26.09
N SER A 195 2.20 47.35 25.20
CA SER A 195 2.00 48.81 25.34
C SER A 195 1.06 49.18 26.50
N ILE A 196 0.23 48.28 26.98
CA ILE A 196 -0.73 48.46 28.06
C ILE A 196 -0.42 47.59 29.29
N ASP A 197 0.82 47.05 29.33
CA ASP A 197 1.35 46.21 30.43
C ASP A 197 0.51 44.97 30.77
N VAL A 198 -0.02 44.31 29.70
CA VAL A 198 -0.80 43.03 29.83
C VAL A 198 0.06 41.87 29.36
N CYS A 199 -0.05 40.75 30.05
CA CYS A 199 0.67 39.51 29.68
C CYS A 199 0.26 38.98 28.30
N SER A 200 1.29 38.57 27.51
CA SER A 200 1.14 37.97 26.19
C SER A 200 1.79 36.58 26.09
N CYS A 201 1.71 35.81 27.17
CA CYS A 201 2.39 34.51 27.26
C CYS A 201 1.83 33.51 26.24
N VAL A 202 0.51 33.51 26.03
CA VAL A 202 -0.16 32.59 25.08
C VAL A 202 0.21 32.92 23.65
N GLU A 203 0.16 34.18 23.27
CA GLU A 203 0.51 34.63 21.93
C GLU A 203 1.98 34.35 21.60
N LYS A 204 2.89 34.51 22.56
CA LYS A 204 4.30 34.19 22.41
C LYS A 204 4.54 32.69 22.22
N ASP A 205 3.83 31.83 22.93
CA ASP A 205 3.90 30.38 22.75
C ASP A 205 3.38 29.97 21.39
N LEU A 206 2.19 30.50 21.00
CA LEU A 206 1.58 30.19 19.71
C LEU A 206 2.42 30.66 18.53
N VAL A 207 2.90 31.92 18.53
CA VAL A 207 3.70 32.43 17.42
C VAL A 207 5.00 31.63 17.24
N LYS A 208 5.61 31.19 18.37
CA LYS A 208 6.78 30.34 18.30
C LYS A 208 6.48 29.00 17.64
N LYS A 209 5.42 28.29 18.09
CA LYS A 209 5.01 27.00 17.53
C LYS A 209 4.67 27.11 16.04
N VAL A 210 3.89 28.11 15.66
CA VAL A 210 3.54 28.36 14.26
C VAL A 210 4.78 28.64 13.41
N THR A 211 5.73 29.45 13.94
CA THR A 211 6.97 29.74 13.21
C THR A 211 7.81 28.48 13.02
N ASP A 212 8.04 27.72 14.10
CA ASP A 212 8.85 26.50 14.07
C ASP A 212 8.29 25.47 13.06
N GLU A 213 6.97 25.27 13.01
CA GLU A 213 6.35 24.33 12.05
C GLU A 213 6.29 24.92 10.62
N THR A 214 6.16 26.25 10.48
CA THR A 214 6.22 26.91 9.16
C THR A 214 7.62 26.80 8.55
N GLU A 215 8.68 26.93 9.33
CA GLU A 215 10.06 26.73 8.88
C GLU A 215 10.27 25.29 8.40
N LYS A 216 9.81 24.29 9.17
CA LYS A 216 9.86 22.87 8.74
C LYS A 216 9.11 22.63 7.42
N ALA A 217 7.92 23.22 7.29
CA ALA A 217 7.15 23.11 6.05
C ALA A 217 7.88 23.75 4.86
N TYR A 218 8.49 24.93 5.08
CA TYR A 218 9.27 25.62 4.05
C TYR A 218 10.49 24.82 3.60
N ASP A 219 11.27 24.31 4.56
CA ASP A 219 12.45 23.49 4.27
C ASP A 219 12.07 22.20 3.54
N ALA A 220 10.97 21.54 3.97
CA ALA A 220 10.46 20.36 3.31
C ALA A 220 10.02 20.64 1.86
N VAL A 221 9.43 21.80 1.60
CA VAL A 221 9.08 22.23 0.22
C VAL A 221 10.33 22.38 -0.65
N GLN A 222 11.36 23.05 -0.16
CA GLN A 222 12.61 23.21 -0.92
C GLN A 222 13.25 21.86 -1.24
N LYS A 223 13.34 20.98 -0.25
CA LYS A 223 13.84 19.62 -0.41
C LYS A 223 12.97 18.81 -1.38
N LEU A 224 11.64 18.94 -1.31
CA LEU A 224 10.73 18.22 -2.19
C LEU A 224 10.87 18.66 -3.66
N GLU A 225 11.07 19.94 -3.92
CA GLU A 225 11.36 20.44 -5.27
C GLU A 225 12.64 19.83 -5.83
N GLU A 226 13.71 19.81 -5.03
CA GLU A 226 14.99 19.23 -5.44
C GLU A 226 14.90 17.75 -5.75
N VAL A 227 14.38 16.93 -4.80
CA VAL A 227 14.32 15.47 -4.99
C VAL A 227 13.36 15.06 -6.11
N THR A 228 12.26 15.82 -6.30
CA THR A 228 11.31 15.57 -7.40
C THR A 228 11.96 15.84 -8.76
N ALA A 229 12.72 16.95 -8.89
CA ALA A 229 13.44 17.25 -10.12
C ALA A 229 14.51 16.18 -10.44
N VAL A 230 15.24 15.70 -9.43
CA VAL A 230 16.23 14.62 -9.59
C VAL A 230 15.57 13.30 -10.00
N ALA A 231 14.45 12.95 -9.38
CA ALA A 231 13.70 11.74 -9.73
C ALA A 231 13.15 11.80 -11.17
N ALA A 232 12.56 12.93 -11.56
CA ALA A 232 12.00 13.14 -12.90
C ALA A 232 13.05 13.13 -14.02
N ALA A 233 14.31 13.42 -13.71
CA ALA A 233 15.40 13.40 -14.69
C ALA A 233 15.93 11.99 -15.00
N LYS A 234 15.47 10.94 -14.31
CA LYS A 234 15.89 9.56 -14.59
C LYS A 234 15.29 9.08 -15.92
N THR A 235 16.09 8.37 -16.69
CA THR A 235 15.67 7.82 -18.01
C THR A 235 15.19 6.37 -17.92
N CYS A 236 15.69 5.60 -16.95
CA CYS A 236 15.25 4.24 -16.69
C CYS A 236 14.01 4.25 -15.80
N MET A 237 12.90 3.65 -16.25
CA MET A 237 11.63 3.64 -15.52
C MET A 237 11.75 3.00 -14.13
N GLN A 238 12.55 1.95 -13.99
CA GLN A 238 12.79 1.30 -12.70
C GLN A 238 13.56 2.21 -11.74
N GLU A 239 14.61 2.87 -12.21
CA GLU A 239 15.37 3.83 -11.39
C GLU A 239 14.52 5.04 -11.00
N MET A 240 13.67 5.50 -11.91
CA MET A 240 12.72 6.58 -11.67
C MET A 240 11.74 6.18 -10.56
N ALA A 241 11.09 5.03 -10.67
CA ALA A 241 10.14 4.53 -9.68
C ALA A 241 10.81 4.33 -8.31
N ASN A 242 12.03 3.80 -8.26
CA ASN A 242 12.80 3.67 -7.04
C ASN A 242 13.13 5.04 -6.42
N ALA A 243 13.51 6.04 -7.22
CA ALA A 243 13.78 7.39 -6.73
C ALA A 243 12.53 8.04 -6.14
N TYR A 244 11.37 7.90 -6.78
CA TYR A 244 10.11 8.39 -6.21
C TYR A 244 9.78 7.71 -4.89
N ARG A 245 9.91 6.38 -4.80
CA ARG A 245 9.68 5.64 -3.56
C ARG A 245 10.65 6.04 -2.44
N ASP A 246 11.94 6.09 -2.75
CA ASP A 246 12.99 6.15 -1.72
C ASP A 246 13.34 7.58 -1.30
N THR A 247 13.09 8.57 -2.18
CA THR A 247 13.48 9.95 -1.92
C THR A 247 12.30 10.92 -1.90
N VAL A 248 11.35 10.81 -2.84
CA VAL A 248 10.24 11.76 -2.94
C VAL A 248 9.17 11.49 -1.89
N LEU A 249 8.67 10.27 -1.77
CA LEU A 249 7.63 9.91 -0.79
C LEU A 249 8.01 10.23 0.66
N PRO A 250 9.25 9.97 1.14
CA PRO A 250 9.63 10.36 2.49
C PRO A 250 9.59 11.88 2.73
N VAL A 251 9.98 12.69 1.75
CA VAL A 251 9.94 14.14 1.88
C VAL A 251 8.52 14.68 1.78
N MET A 252 7.64 14.05 0.99
CA MET A 252 6.20 14.33 1.01
C MET A 252 5.61 14.10 2.40
N ASP A 253 6.02 13.02 3.08
CA ASP A 253 5.58 12.72 4.45
C ASP A 253 6.12 13.75 5.47
N GLU A 254 7.38 14.22 5.32
CA GLU A 254 7.93 15.32 6.13
C GLU A 254 7.09 16.60 5.99
N LEU A 255 6.78 17.00 4.76
CA LEU A 255 5.92 18.15 4.48
C LEU A 255 4.52 17.98 5.04
N ARG A 256 3.93 16.79 4.85
CA ARG A 256 2.60 16.45 5.36
C ARG A 256 2.52 16.61 6.87
N LYS A 257 3.48 16.10 7.62
CA LYS A 257 3.52 16.20 9.08
C LYS A 257 3.59 17.65 9.57
N ALA A 258 4.40 18.49 8.93
CA ALA A 258 4.48 19.90 9.28
C ALA A 258 3.16 20.64 9.00
N VAL A 259 2.52 20.38 7.86
CA VAL A 259 1.23 21.00 7.49
C VAL A 259 0.10 20.52 8.42
N ASP A 260 0.03 19.23 8.74
CA ASP A 260 -0.97 18.68 9.68
C ASP A 260 -0.80 19.29 11.09
N ALA A 261 0.44 19.55 11.53
CA ALA A 261 0.68 20.26 12.79
C ALA A 261 0.21 21.71 12.75
N LEU A 262 0.40 22.40 11.62
CA LEU A 262 -0.07 23.78 11.41
C LEU A 262 -1.59 23.87 11.37
N GLU A 263 -2.30 22.90 10.78
CA GLU A 263 -3.77 22.84 10.77
C GLU A 263 -4.37 22.91 12.18
N VAL A 264 -3.74 22.25 13.14
CA VAL A 264 -4.19 22.23 14.54
C VAL A 264 -3.89 23.56 15.27
N LEU A 265 -2.88 24.31 14.82
CA LEU A 265 -2.45 25.57 15.45
C LEU A 265 -3.19 26.80 14.93
N LEU A 266 -3.61 26.78 13.67
CA LEU A 266 -4.29 27.92 13.05
C LEU A 266 -5.79 27.94 13.38
N PRO A 267 -6.42 29.12 13.49
CA PRO A 267 -7.88 29.23 13.52
C PRO A 267 -8.49 28.64 12.25
N SER A 268 -9.60 27.91 12.38
CA SER A 268 -10.29 27.32 11.22
C SER A 268 -10.69 28.34 10.17
N THR A 269 -11.00 29.59 10.58
CA THR A 269 -11.32 30.70 9.67
C THR A 269 -10.14 31.19 8.84
N MET A 270 -8.92 30.89 9.26
CA MET A 270 -7.67 31.27 8.56
C MET A 270 -7.04 30.09 7.82
N TRP A 271 -7.49 28.86 8.09
CA TRP A 271 -7.00 27.68 7.40
C TRP A 271 -7.54 27.67 5.96
N PRO A 272 -6.67 27.58 4.93
CA PRO A 272 -7.05 27.92 3.55
C PRO A 272 -7.74 26.80 2.77
N VAL A 273 -7.98 25.65 3.40
CA VAL A 273 -8.68 24.49 2.83
C VAL A 273 -9.61 23.90 3.89
N PRO A 274 -10.58 23.05 3.54
CA PRO A 274 -11.41 22.36 4.51
C PRO A 274 -10.55 21.53 5.49
N ALA A 275 -10.75 21.70 6.79
CA ALA A 275 -10.10 20.90 7.81
C ALA A 275 -10.60 19.45 7.78
N TYR A 276 -9.83 18.50 8.35
CA TYR A 276 -10.24 17.09 8.41
C TYR A 276 -11.61 16.91 9.08
N SER A 277 -11.88 17.66 10.15
CA SER A 277 -13.17 17.63 10.83
C SER A 277 -14.34 18.06 9.94
N GLU A 278 -14.12 19.01 9.05
CA GLU A 278 -15.15 19.47 8.11
C GLU A 278 -15.40 18.45 7.01
N MET A 279 -14.34 17.81 6.49
CA MET A 279 -14.46 16.79 5.44
C MET A 279 -15.19 15.52 5.91
N ILE A 280 -15.03 15.15 7.19
CA ILE A 280 -15.67 13.95 7.74
C ILE A 280 -17.20 14.15 7.91
N PHE A 281 -17.65 15.36 8.20
CA PHE A 281 -19.04 15.66 8.51
C PHE A 281 -19.81 16.37 7.39
N ASN A 282 -19.17 16.70 6.28
CA ASN A 282 -19.88 17.19 5.08
C ASN A 282 -20.48 15.98 4.32
N VAL A 283 -21.75 15.73 4.55
CA VAL A 283 -22.59 14.78 3.82
C VAL A 283 -23.48 15.57 2.85
#